data_2b2b16a2035e1082f722357328845a6d
#
_entry.id   2b2b16a2035e1082f722357328845a6d
#
_cell.length_a   1.000
_cell.length_b   1.000
_cell.length_c   1.000
_cell.angle_alpha   90.00
_cell.angle_beta   90.00
_cell.angle_gamma   90.00
#
_symmetry.space_group_name_H-M   'P 1'
#
loop_
_entity.id
_entity.type
_entity.pdbx_description
1 polymer ?
#
loop_
_entity_poly.entity_id
_entity_poly.type
_entity_poly.pdbx_seq_one_letter_code
_entity_poly.pdbx_strand_id
1 'polypeptide(L)'
;VGNYALIPLRFHTARSSGTSRVLRLGLGVDLSTHPESRRTGAFRRTVEDSYRAGTADGLDAILGVANAESVPRMAETLGWRRMPDFRARFLAPLPDGVDTTSHPVDGDLLAGPLPDEALPQPTQPPPTGHGTRWTAELLRWRLARPGARYVLHLREGVAFVSTVSRHGPLRVAVLLKVLARRAGAVPVSARA
;
A
#
# COMPACT_ATOMS: atom_id res chain seq x y z
N VAL A 1 0.18 -27.64 4.79
CA VAL A 1 0.88 -26.49 5.34
C VAL A 1 0.38 -25.24 4.62
N GLY A 2 0.17 -24.15 5.33
CA GLY A 2 -0.25 -22.86 4.81
C GLY A 2 0.67 -21.75 5.28
N ASN A 3 0.63 -20.61 4.59
CA ASN A 3 1.32 -19.39 4.96
C ASN A 3 0.35 -18.20 4.91
N TYR A 4 0.48 -17.30 5.87
CA TYR A 4 -0.19 -16.00 5.88
C TYR A 4 0.61 -15.03 6.73
N ALA A 5 1.11 -13.97 6.12
CA ALA A 5 1.91 -12.97 6.79
C ALA A 5 1.10 -11.69 7.05
N LEU A 6 1.36 -11.05 8.18
CA LEU A 6 0.80 -9.74 8.55
C LEU A 6 1.92 -8.71 8.60
N ILE A 7 1.85 -7.71 7.74
CA ILE A 7 2.78 -6.58 7.75
C ILE A 7 2.20 -5.50 8.66
N PRO A 8 2.87 -5.13 9.75
CA PRO A 8 2.38 -4.10 10.65
C PRO A 8 2.45 -2.72 9.98
N LEU A 9 1.34 -1.98 10.02
CA LEU A 9 1.22 -0.63 9.51
C LEU A 9 0.67 0.29 10.59
N ARG A 10 1.13 1.54 10.61
CA ARG A 10 0.48 2.62 11.36
C ARG A 10 -0.46 3.37 10.42
N PHE A 11 -1.70 3.49 10.82
CA PHE A 11 -2.76 4.06 10.00
C PHE A 11 -3.43 5.21 10.73
N HIS A 12 -3.45 6.38 10.10
CA HIS A 12 -4.14 7.53 10.64
C HIS A 12 -5.62 7.50 10.25
N THR A 13 -6.49 7.76 11.19
CA THR A 13 -7.90 8.01 10.93
C THR A 13 -8.24 9.40 11.49
N ALA A 14 -8.83 10.27 10.67
CA ALA A 14 -9.43 11.50 11.16
C ALA A 14 -10.92 11.23 11.46
N ARG A 15 -11.38 11.68 12.61
CA ARG A 15 -12.81 11.74 12.92
C ARG A 15 -13.37 13.08 12.48
N SER A 16 -14.68 13.13 12.21
CA SER A 16 -15.40 14.38 11.94
C SER A 16 -15.28 15.42 13.06
N SER A 17 -14.92 15.00 14.26
CA SER A 17 -14.63 15.86 15.41
C SER A 17 -13.25 16.53 15.38
N GLY A 18 -12.44 16.35 14.32
CA GLY A 18 -11.08 16.87 14.21
C GLY A 18 -10.01 16.09 14.98
N THR A 19 -10.39 15.07 15.76
CA THR A 19 -9.42 14.21 16.46
C THR A 19 -8.88 13.14 15.50
N SER A 20 -7.55 13.00 15.46
CA SER A 20 -6.92 11.90 14.73
C SER A 20 -6.56 10.76 15.70
N ARG A 21 -6.78 9.53 15.26
CA ARG A 21 -6.32 8.33 15.96
C ARG A 21 -5.32 7.58 15.08
N VAL A 22 -4.27 7.05 15.68
CA VAL A 22 -3.37 6.11 15.02
C VAL A 22 -3.81 4.71 15.38
N LEU A 23 -4.11 3.91 14.35
CA LEU A 23 -4.40 2.48 14.48
C LEU A 23 -3.15 1.69 14.09
N ARG A 24 -2.93 0.58 14.77
CA ARG A 24 -1.97 -0.45 14.39
C ARG A 24 -2.72 -1.49 13.55
N LEU A 25 -2.46 -1.53 12.26
CA LEU A 25 -3.11 -2.46 11.36
C LEU A 25 -2.13 -3.52 10.88
N GLY A 26 -2.61 -4.73 10.65
CA GLY A 26 -1.91 -5.79 9.92
C GLY A 26 -2.34 -5.79 8.46
N LEU A 27 -1.41 -5.59 7.51
CA LEU A 27 -1.69 -5.85 6.11
C LEU A 27 -1.44 -7.33 5.83
N GLY A 28 -2.50 -8.08 5.57
CA GLY A 28 -2.42 -9.49 5.22
C GLY A 28 -1.88 -9.70 3.81
N VAL A 29 -0.83 -10.49 3.69
CA VAL A 29 -0.13 -10.81 2.44
C VAL A 29 0.22 -12.29 2.35
N ASP A 30 0.49 -12.76 1.14
CA ASP A 30 1.01 -14.11 0.84
C ASP A 30 0.18 -15.25 1.45
N LEU A 31 -1.15 -15.08 1.48
CA LEU A 31 -2.03 -16.14 1.94
C LEU A 31 -2.03 -17.29 0.92
N SER A 32 -1.44 -18.40 1.31
CA SER A 32 -1.35 -19.60 0.49
C SER A 32 -1.60 -20.86 1.30
N THR A 33 -2.09 -21.91 0.63
CA THR A 33 -2.27 -23.24 1.21
C THR A 33 -1.77 -24.29 0.22
N HIS A 34 -0.89 -25.16 0.69
CA HIS A 34 -0.37 -26.26 -0.13
C HIS A 34 -1.51 -27.09 -0.72
N PRO A 35 -1.45 -27.50 -1.99
CA PRO A 35 -2.53 -28.25 -2.64
C PRO A 35 -3.01 -29.47 -1.84
N GLU A 36 -2.12 -30.26 -1.28
CA GLU A 36 -2.45 -31.43 -0.47
C GLU A 36 -3.15 -31.08 0.87
N SER A 37 -2.95 -29.85 1.37
CA SER A 37 -3.59 -29.36 2.60
C SER A 37 -4.92 -28.64 2.32
N ARG A 38 -5.34 -28.58 1.06
CA ARG A 38 -6.65 -28.02 0.71
C ARG A 38 -7.75 -28.94 1.25
N ARG A 39 -8.88 -28.36 1.64
CA ARG A 39 -10.05 -29.06 2.24
C ARG A 39 -9.81 -29.70 3.63
N THR A 40 -8.62 -29.61 4.21
CA THR A 40 -8.33 -30.08 5.57
C THR A 40 -8.58 -29.03 6.67
N GLY A 41 -9.10 -27.85 6.31
CA GLY A 41 -9.24 -26.72 7.22
C GLY A 41 -7.93 -25.93 7.44
N ALA A 42 -6.84 -26.28 6.75
CA ALA A 42 -5.53 -25.62 6.91
C ALA A 42 -5.60 -24.11 6.63
N PHE A 43 -6.34 -23.72 5.59
CA PHE A 43 -6.57 -22.29 5.28
C PHE A 43 -7.13 -21.52 6.48
N ARG A 44 -8.23 -22.01 7.05
CA ARG A 44 -8.88 -21.36 8.18
C ARG A 44 -7.97 -21.31 9.40
N ARG A 45 -7.32 -22.42 9.76
CA ARG A 45 -6.39 -22.48 10.89
C ARG A 45 -5.24 -21.49 10.73
N THR A 46 -4.58 -21.45 9.55
CA THR A 46 -3.49 -20.51 9.27
C THR A 46 -3.90 -19.06 9.48
N VAL A 47 -5.10 -18.68 9.02
CA VAL A 47 -5.60 -17.33 9.17
C VAL A 47 -5.98 -17.00 10.61
N GLU A 48 -6.68 -17.91 11.29
CA GLU A 48 -7.06 -17.74 12.71
C GLU A 48 -5.83 -17.65 13.62
N ASP A 49 -4.78 -18.43 13.35
CA ASP A 49 -3.51 -18.36 14.08
C ASP A 49 -2.82 -17.00 13.88
N SER A 50 -2.80 -16.49 12.64
CA SER A 50 -2.25 -15.17 12.35
C SER A 50 -3.08 -14.05 13.01
N TYR A 51 -4.39 -14.20 13.13
CA TYR A 51 -5.23 -13.22 13.84
C TYR A 51 -4.94 -13.23 15.33
N ARG A 52 -4.78 -14.39 15.94
CA ARG A 52 -4.43 -14.52 17.36
C ARG A 52 -3.07 -13.88 17.63
N ALA A 53 -2.08 -14.17 16.79
CA ALA A 53 -0.76 -13.57 16.89
C ALA A 53 -0.83 -12.03 16.73
N GLY A 54 -1.52 -11.54 15.71
CA GLY A 54 -1.70 -10.12 15.48
C GLY A 54 -2.40 -9.40 16.64
N THR A 55 -3.41 -10.03 17.24
CA THR A 55 -4.10 -9.49 18.42
C THR A 55 -3.16 -9.45 19.63
N ALA A 56 -2.39 -10.50 19.85
CA ALA A 56 -1.39 -10.56 20.92
C ALA A 56 -0.31 -9.46 20.75
N ASP A 57 0.07 -9.17 19.51
CA ASP A 57 0.99 -8.07 19.17
C ASP A 57 0.33 -6.68 19.20
N GLY A 58 -0.96 -6.60 19.56
CA GLY A 58 -1.69 -5.35 19.72
C GLY A 58 -2.12 -4.68 18.40
N LEU A 59 -2.43 -5.46 17.37
CA LEU A 59 -3.08 -4.94 16.17
C LEU A 59 -4.55 -4.62 16.46
N ASP A 60 -4.99 -3.45 16.03
CA ASP A 60 -6.40 -3.01 16.15
C ASP A 60 -7.30 -3.65 15.09
N ALA A 61 -6.76 -3.94 13.90
CA ALA A 61 -7.49 -4.59 12.80
C ALA A 61 -6.54 -5.15 11.74
N ILE A 62 -7.09 -5.95 10.83
CA ILE A 62 -6.36 -6.51 9.69
C ILE A 62 -7.02 -6.02 8.40
N LEU A 63 -6.20 -5.59 7.46
CA LEU A 63 -6.58 -5.24 6.09
C LEU A 63 -6.03 -6.28 5.13
N GLY A 64 -6.71 -6.52 4.02
CA GLY A 64 -6.20 -7.39 2.96
C GLY A 64 -6.65 -6.91 1.59
N VAL A 65 -5.83 -7.16 0.59
CA VAL A 65 -6.18 -7.01 -0.83
C VAL A 65 -6.24 -8.40 -1.41
N ALA A 66 -7.46 -8.92 -1.50
CA ALA A 66 -7.70 -10.27 -1.98
C ALA A 66 -8.03 -10.26 -3.49
N ASN A 67 -7.70 -11.34 -4.18
CA ASN A 67 -8.12 -11.57 -5.56
C ASN A 67 -9.58 -12.07 -5.60
N ALA A 68 -10.14 -12.13 -6.82
CA ALA A 68 -11.53 -12.52 -7.03
C ALA A 68 -11.87 -13.91 -6.46
N GLU A 69 -10.89 -14.84 -6.42
CA GLU A 69 -11.09 -16.19 -5.87
C GLU A 69 -11.10 -16.23 -4.34
N SER A 70 -10.31 -15.36 -3.71
CA SER A 70 -10.15 -15.33 -2.25
C SER A 70 -11.25 -14.52 -1.56
N VAL A 71 -11.78 -13.48 -2.22
CA VAL A 71 -12.79 -12.56 -1.63
C VAL A 71 -14.01 -13.31 -1.06
N PRO A 72 -14.69 -14.23 -1.79
CA PRO A 72 -15.84 -14.92 -1.25
C PRO A 72 -15.49 -15.71 0.01
N ARG A 73 -14.38 -16.46 -0.03
CA ARG A 73 -13.94 -17.27 1.11
C ARG A 73 -13.60 -16.43 2.33
N MET A 74 -12.94 -15.29 2.13
CA MET A 74 -12.60 -14.39 3.24
C MET A 74 -13.88 -13.81 3.87
N ALA A 75 -14.85 -13.40 3.07
CA ALA A 75 -16.11 -12.84 3.56
C ALA A 75 -16.99 -13.91 4.25
N GLU A 76 -17.22 -15.05 3.60
CA GLU A 76 -18.15 -16.07 4.08
C GLU A 76 -17.60 -16.90 5.23
N THR A 77 -16.29 -17.25 5.17
CA THR A 77 -15.69 -18.16 6.15
C THR A 77 -15.06 -17.44 7.34
N LEU A 78 -14.55 -16.23 7.13
CA LEU A 78 -13.76 -15.49 8.11
C LEU A 78 -14.41 -14.17 8.55
N GLY A 79 -15.62 -13.87 8.05
CA GLY A 79 -16.37 -12.68 8.43
C GLY A 79 -15.77 -11.36 7.98
N TRP A 80 -14.95 -11.37 6.91
CA TRP A 80 -14.36 -10.13 6.38
C TRP A 80 -15.40 -9.22 5.78
N ARG A 81 -15.28 -7.94 6.09
CA ARG A 81 -16.10 -6.91 5.45
C ARG A 81 -15.45 -6.48 4.15
N ARG A 82 -16.14 -6.71 3.04
CA ARG A 82 -15.71 -6.22 1.72
C ARG A 82 -15.84 -4.71 1.66
N MET A 83 -14.78 -4.05 1.20
CA MET A 83 -14.76 -2.64 0.83
C MET A 83 -14.96 -2.50 -0.69
N PRO A 84 -15.28 -1.28 -1.19
CA PRO A 84 -15.35 -1.05 -2.63
C PRO A 84 -14.05 -1.44 -3.33
N ASP A 85 -14.18 -1.99 -4.53
CA ASP A 85 -13.04 -2.46 -5.32
C ASP A 85 -12.14 -1.29 -5.76
N PHE A 86 -10.84 -1.54 -5.83
CA PHE A 86 -9.92 -0.59 -6.45
C PHE A 86 -10.18 -0.52 -7.96
N ARG A 87 -10.38 0.68 -8.46
CA ARG A 87 -10.54 0.91 -9.89
C ARG A 87 -9.18 1.19 -10.52
N ALA A 88 -8.77 0.37 -11.50
CA ALA A 88 -7.67 0.72 -12.38
C ALA A 88 -8.13 1.83 -13.35
N ARG A 89 -7.28 2.83 -13.55
CA ARG A 89 -7.52 3.91 -14.52
C ARG A 89 -6.34 3.98 -15.48
N PHE A 90 -6.64 4.11 -16.76
CA PHE A 90 -5.64 4.40 -17.77
C PHE A 90 -5.60 5.91 -18.00
N LEU A 91 -4.42 6.48 -17.87
CA LEU A 91 -4.20 7.91 -18.09
C LEU A 91 -3.25 8.06 -19.28
N ALA A 92 -3.58 8.92 -20.21
CA ALA A 92 -2.64 9.32 -21.25
C ALA A 92 -1.57 10.23 -20.62
N PRO A 93 -0.27 9.99 -20.92
CA PRO A 93 0.79 10.90 -20.48
C PRO A 93 0.65 12.22 -21.24
N LEU A 94 0.17 13.25 -20.58
CA LEU A 94 0.10 14.60 -21.14
C LEU A 94 1.24 15.42 -20.54
N PRO A 95 2.05 16.11 -21.37
CA PRO A 95 3.05 17.03 -20.89
C PRO A 95 2.33 18.22 -20.24
N ASP A 96 2.72 18.54 -19.02
CA ASP A 96 2.11 19.62 -18.25
C ASP A 96 3.07 20.79 -17.97
N GLY A 97 4.30 20.71 -18.50
CA GLY A 97 5.32 21.75 -18.37
C GLY A 97 5.87 21.92 -16.95
N VAL A 98 5.56 21.01 -16.03
CA VAL A 98 6.05 21.09 -14.66
C VAL A 98 7.25 20.17 -14.46
N ASP A 99 8.33 20.72 -13.92
CA ASP A 99 9.56 20.00 -13.66
C ASP A 99 9.33 18.86 -12.65
N THR A 100 9.82 17.70 -13.04
CA THR A 100 9.77 16.48 -12.21
C THR A 100 11.17 15.87 -12.16
N THR A 101 11.73 15.78 -10.97
CA THR A 101 13.00 15.07 -10.75
C THR A 101 12.70 13.59 -10.54
N SER A 102 13.44 12.72 -11.23
CA SER A 102 13.22 11.27 -11.18
C SER A 102 14.49 10.55 -10.72
N HIS A 103 14.33 9.74 -9.69
CA HIS A 103 15.41 8.95 -9.09
C HIS A 103 15.13 7.45 -9.28
N PRO A 104 15.93 6.70 -10.02
CA PRO A 104 15.88 5.24 -9.96
C PRO A 104 16.07 4.78 -8.52
N VAL A 105 15.28 3.80 -8.11
CA VAL A 105 15.41 3.22 -6.77
C VAL A 105 16.47 2.10 -6.87
N ASP A 106 17.64 2.39 -6.42
CA ASP A 106 18.81 1.52 -6.37
C ASP A 106 19.38 1.40 -4.95
N GLY A 107 20.54 0.76 -4.85
CA GLY A 107 21.22 0.57 -3.56
C GLY A 107 21.61 1.88 -2.90
N ASP A 108 22.03 2.88 -3.67
CA ASP A 108 22.49 4.17 -3.15
C ASP A 108 21.32 4.97 -2.56
N LEU A 109 20.18 5.02 -3.28
CA LEU A 109 18.96 5.66 -2.77
C LEU A 109 18.41 4.95 -1.52
N LEU A 110 18.53 3.62 -1.47
CA LEU A 110 18.01 2.85 -0.32
C LEU A 110 18.92 2.95 0.91
N ALA A 111 20.24 3.06 0.72
CA ALA A 111 21.21 3.20 1.81
C ALA A 111 21.35 4.65 2.30
N GLY A 112 21.17 5.62 1.42
CA GLY A 112 21.29 7.04 1.70
C GLY A 112 20.05 7.68 2.36
N PRO A 113 20.10 8.97 2.68
CA PRO A 113 18.92 9.72 3.08
C PRO A 113 17.93 9.79 1.91
N LEU A 114 16.65 9.53 2.17
CA LEU A 114 15.63 9.83 1.18
C LEU A 114 15.50 11.36 1.04
N PRO A 115 15.25 11.86 -0.17
CA PRO A 115 14.97 13.28 -0.35
C PRO A 115 13.84 13.73 0.59
N ASP A 116 13.97 14.90 1.18
CA ASP A 116 12.97 15.44 2.12
C ASP A 116 11.59 15.55 1.49
N GLU A 117 11.55 15.73 0.18
CA GLU A 117 10.33 15.78 -0.63
C GLU A 117 9.63 14.42 -0.76
N ALA A 118 10.31 13.32 -0.50
CA ALA A 118 9.76 11.98 -0.67
C ALA A 118 8.69 11.59 0.35
N LEU A 119 8.63 12.29 1.48
CA LEU A 119 7.74 11.94 2.58
C LEU A 119 6.71 13.03 2.87
N PRO A 120 5.48 12.64 3.24
CA PRO A 120 4.51 13.57 3.79
C PRO A 120 5.04 14.18 5.09
N GLN A 121 4.73 15.44 5.34
CA GLN A 121 5.07 16.05 6.62
C GLN A 121 4.34 15.33 7.77
N PRO A 122 5.04 15.02 8.89
CA PRO A 122 4.49 14.20 9.97
C PRO A 122 3.24 14.78 10.64
N THR A 123 3.06 16.10 10.55
CA THR A 123 2.00 16.85 11.23
C THR A 123 0.70 16.94 10.47
N GLN A 124 0.66 16.49 9.21
CA GLN A 124 -0.55 16.61 8.41
C GLN A 124 -1.29 15.27 8.33
N PRO A 125 -2.59 15.24 8.71
CA PRO A 125 -3.43 14.10 8.41
C PRO A 125 -3.51 13.91 6.89
N PRO A 126 -3.71 12.67 6.40
CA PRO A 126 -3.89 12.44 4.97
C PRO A 126 -5.06 13.27 4.44
N PRO A 127 -5.01 13.72 3.19
CA PRO A 127 -6.05 14.59 2.60
C PRO A 127 -7.47 14.02 2.67
N THR A 128 -7.58 12.71 2.75
CA THR A 128 -8.85 11.96 2.85
C THR A 128 -9.25 11.63 4.30
N GLY A 129 -8.55 12.15 5.28
CA GLY A 129 -8.77 11.82 6.70
C GLY A 129 -8.33 10.41 7.10
N HIS A 130 -7.95 9.55 6.16
CA HIS A 130 -7.52 8.16 6.45
C HIS A 130 -6.32 7.78 5.58
N GLY A 131 -5.33 7.11 6.16
CA GLY A 131 -4.22 6.60 5.37
C GLY A 131 -3.04 6.07 6.18
N THR A 132 -2.15 5.36 5.50
CA THR A 132 -0.92 4.86 6.08
C THR A 132 -0.02 6.02 6.51
N ARG A 133 0.51 5.95 7.73
CA ARG A 133 1.58 6.85 8.17
C ARG A 133 2.88 6.41 7.52
N TRP A 134 3.28 7.13 6.48
CA TRP A 134 4.55 6.87 5.81
C TRP A 134 5.72 7.42 6.62
N THR A 135 6.71 6.58 6.86
CA THR A 135 8.01 6.93 7.40
C THR A 135 9.09 6.60 6.39
N ALA A 136 10.28 7.19 6.52
CA ALA A 136 11.41 6.86 5.66
C ALA A 136 11.74 5.37 5.70
N GLU A 137 11.71 4.76 6.87
CA GLU A 137 11.94 3.33 7.06
C GLU A 137 10.91 2.48 6.30
N LEU A 138 9.61 2.77 6.49
CA LEU A 138 8.55 2.05 5.80
C LEU A 138 8.65 2.21 4.28
N LEU A 139 8.96 3.42 3.80
CA LEU A 139 9.11 3.67 2.37
C LEU A 139 10.31 2.91 1.81
N ARG A 140 11.49 2.96 2.45
CA ARG A 140 12.66 2.18 2.05
C ARG A 140 12.35 0.69 2.00
N TRP A 141 11.75 0.16 3.06
CA TRP A 141 11.39 -1.24 3.12
C TRP A 141 10.48 -1.66 1.95
N ARG A 142 9.49 -0.83 1.62
CA ARG A 142 8.58 -1.11 0.47
C ARG A 142 9.30 -1.02 -0.87
N LEU A 143 10.24 -0.11 -1.01
CA LEU A 143 11.01 0.09 -2.24
C LEU A 143 12.14 -0.95 -2.40
N ALA A 144 12.60 -1.56 -1.31
CA ALA A 144 13.64 -2.60 -1.32
C ALA A 144 13.14 -3.98 -1.76
N ARG A 145 11.92 -4.10 -2.31
CA ARG A 145 11.38 -5.40 -2.73
C ARG A 145 12.29 -6.06 -3.76
N PRO A 146 12.77 -7.31 -3.51
CA PRO A 146 13.64 -8.02 -4.44
C PRO A 146 13.01 -8.18 -5.83
N GLY A 147 13.80 -7.97 -6.87
CA GLY A 147 13.37 -8.14 -8.26
C GLY A 147 12.44 -7.05 -8.81
N ALA A 148 12.02 -6.10 -7.99
CA ALA A 148 11.22 -4.96 -8.45
C ALA A 148 12.12 -3.80 -8.87
N ARG A 149 11.68 -3.06 -9.88
CA ARG A 149 12.34 -1.82 -10.33
C ARG A 149 11.37 -0.67 -10.15
N TYR A 150 11.73 0.26 -9.29
CA TYR A 150 10.93 1.43 -8.99
C TYR A 150 11.64 2.70 -9.44
N VAL A 151 10.85 3.75 -9.66
CA VAL A 151 11.33 5.12 -9.85
C VAL A 151 10.57 6.00 -8.87
N LEU A 152 11.31 6.79 -8.11
CA LEU A 152 10.79 7.84 -7.25
C LEU A 152 10.79 9.14 -8.04
N HIS A 153 9.65 9.75 -8.21
CA HIS A 153 9.48 11.03 -8.88
C HIS A 153 9.13 12.08 -7.84
N LEU A 154 9.83 13.19 -7.89
CA LEU A 154 9.64 14.33 -7.01
C LEU A 154 9.15 15.53 -7.81
N ARG A 155 8.07 16.11 -7.36
CA ARG A 155 7.48 17.31 -7.91
C ARG A 155 7.05 18.20 -6.75
N GLU A 156 6.92 19.52 -6.96
CA GLU A 156 6.53 20.42 -5.89
C GLU A 156 5.32 19.92 -5.10
N GLY A 157 5.54 19.65 -3.81
CA GLY A 157 4.53 19.20 -2.86
C GLY A 157 4.03 17.76 -3.01
N VAL A 158 4.56 16.98 -3.98
CA VAL A 158 4.10 15.60 -4.22
C VAL A 158 5.26 14.69 -4.61
N ALA A 159 5.29 13.49 -4.05
CA ALA A 159 6.17 12.43 -4.52
C ALA A 159 5.33 11.28 -5.12
N PHE A 160 5.85 10.65 -6.16
CA PHE A 160 5.22 9.52 -6.82
C PHE A 160 6.18 8.33 -6.85
N VAL A 161 5.64 7.14 -6.74
CA VAL A 161 6.40 5.91 -7.00
C VAL A 161 5.78 5.20 -8.18
N SER A 162 6.59 4.91 -9.18
CA SER A 162 6.15 4.15 -10.35
C SER A 162 7.01 2.92 -10.59
N THR A 163 6.49 2.02 -11.39
CA THR A 163 7.21 0.88 -11.97
C THR A 163 6.75 0.66 -13.41
N VAL A 164 7.47 -0.17 -14.14
CA VAL A 164 7.08 -0.58 -15.49
C VAL A 164 6.61 -2.03 -15.45
N SER A 165 5.42 -2.26 -15.97
CA SER A 165 4.88 -3.60 -16.20
C SER A 165 4.80 -3.89 -17.71
N ARG A 166 4.95 -5.16 -18.06
CA ARG A 166 4.77 -5.63 -19.45
C ARG A 166 3.47 -6.42 -19.56
N HIS A 167 2.66 -6.07 -20.53
CA HIS A 167 1.44 -6.78 -20.88
C HIS A 167 1.49 -7.13 -22.38
N GLY A 168 1.95 -8.33 -22.69
CA GLY A 168 2.27 -8.72 -24.06
C GLY A 168 3.37 -7.81 -24.65
N PRO A 169 3.15 -7.20 -25.82
CA PRO A 169 4.11 -6.27 -26.43
C PRO A 169 4.14 -4.88 -25.76
N LEU A 170 3.16 -4.57 -24.93
CA LEU A 170 3.02 -3.24 -24.35
C LEU A 170 3.85 -3.09 -23.06
N ARG A 171 4.50 -1.94 -22.93
CA ARG A 171 5.13 -1.48 -21.69
C ARG A 171 4.23 -0.41 -21.10
N VAL A 172 3.76 -0.63 -19.87
CA VAL A 172 2.86 0.27 -19.16
C VAL A 172 3.57 0.80 -17.93
N ALA A 173 3.61 2.12 -17.77
CA ALA A 173 4.02 2.72 -16.51
C ALA A 173 2.87 2.55 -15.50
N VAL A 174 3.17 1.97 -14.36
CA VAL A 174 2.18 1.76 -13.29
C VAL A 174 2.50 2.71 -12.14
N LEU A 175 1.58 3.64 -11.88
CA LEU A 175 1.66 4.51 -10.72
C LEU A 175 1.22 3.71 -9.48
N LEU A 176 2.17 3.43 -8.59
CA LEU A 176 1.93 2.60 -7.41
C LEU A 176 1.52 3.42 -6.18
N LYS A 177 2.07 4.63 -6.07
CA LYS A 177 1.86 5.47 -4.90
C LYS A 177 1.97 6.95 -5.23
N VAL A 178 1.12 7.73 -4.58
CA VAL A 178 1.16 9.19 -4.54
C VAL A 178 1.27 9.61 -3.08
N LEU A 179 2.28 10.39 -2.75
CA LEU A 179 2.56 10.90 -1.41
C LEU A 179 2.49 12.43 -1.45
N ALA A 180 1.37 12.99 -1.01
CA ALA A 180 1.21 14.44 -0.92
C ALA A 180 1.93 14.98 0.31
N ARG A 181 2.75 16.01 0.18
CA ARG A 181 3.42 16.71 1.30
C ARG A 181 2.51 17.72 1.98
N ARG A 182 1.63 18.37 1.20
CA ARG A 182 0.73 19.41 1.69
C ARG A 182 -0.72 19.04 1.41
N ALA A 183 -1.62 19.43 2.29
CA ALA A 183 -3.04 19.35 2.03
C ALA A 183 -3.37 20.19 0.77
N GLY A 184 -4.07 19.59 -0.19
CA GLY A 184 -4.40 20.24 -1.46
C GLY A 184 -3.34 20.15 -2.56
N ALA A 185 -2.14 19.62 -2.27
CA ALA A 185 -1.06 19.48 -3.25
C ALA A 185 -1.23 18.33 -4.26
N VAL A 186 -2.30 17.55 -4.18
CA VAL A 186 -2.62 16.58 -5.21
C VAL A 186 -3.55 17.23 -6.22
N PRO A 187 -3.05 17.69 -7.35
CA PRO A 187 -3.91 17.98 -8.48
C PRO A 187 -4.38 16.65 -9.05
N VAL A 188 -5.32 16.01 -8.39
CA VAL A 188 -6.08 14.95 -9.02
C VAL A 188 -7.07 15.62 -9.95
N SER A 189 -6.58 16.21 -10.99
CA SER A 189 -7.39 16.47 -12.18
C SER A 189 -7.58 15.15 -12.95
N ALA A 190 -8.03 14.14 -12.28
CA ALA A 190 -8.83 13.11 -12.91
C ALA A 190 -10.24 13.70 -13.04
N ARG A 191 -10.39 14.71 -13.86
CA ARG A 191 -11.70 15.06 -14.36
C ARG A 191 -12.18 13.86 -15.18
N ALA A 192 -13.25 13.26 -14.68
CA ALA A 192 -13.97 12.18 -15.32
C ALA A 192 -14.50 12.63 -16.70
#